data_dff834733023ef2b3b7ec3d82ad9b726
#
_entry.id   dff834733023ef2b3b7ec3d82ad9b726
#
_cell.length_a   1.000
_cell.length_b   1.000
_cell.length_c   1.000
_cell.angle_alpha   90.00
_cell.angle_beta   90.00
_cell.angle_gamma   90.00
#
_symmetry.space_group_name_H-M   'P 1'
#
loop_
_entity.id
_entity.type
_entity.pdbx_description
1 polymer ?
#
loop_
_entity_poly.entity_id
_entity_poly.type
_entity_poly.pdbx_seq_one_letter_code
_entity_poly.pdbx_strand_id
1 'polypeptide(L)'
;MKKYLILCIMLMIANAGFSQSKEIARVAGAVEKLKLAMISGVREELEFIVDDSLSYGHSGGAVEGKSEFVEKIASGKSDFVTISLTDQKISITGNVAVVRHLLFATNNDNGKPGEVKLKILLVFKKVGKDWKLLARQAVKLT
;
A
#
# COMPACT_ATOMS: atom_id res chain seq x y z
N MET A 1 -13.98 -29.21 35.20
CA MET A 1 -14.02 -29.20 33.70
C MET A 1 -14.45 -27.87 33.12
N LYS A 2 -15.60 -27.29 33.50
CA LYS A 2 -16.05 -25.97 32.96
C LYS A 2 -15.06 -24.79 33.12
N LYS A 3 -14.35 -24.74 34.29
CA LYS A 3 -13.37 -23.66 34.55
C LYS A 3 -12.15 -23.70 33.59
N TYR A 4 -11.67 -24.89 33.25
CA TYR A 4 -10.54 -25.06 32.32
C TYR A 4 -10.94 -24.79 30.86
N LEU A 5 -12.20 -25.08 30.49
CA LEU A 5 -12.74 -24.79 29.18
C LEU A 5 -12.81 -23.27 28.94
N ILE A 6 -13.27 -22.51 29.94
CA ILE A 6 -13.32 -21.03 29.90
C ILE A 6 -11.92 -20.42 29.78
N LEU A 7 -10.94 -20.95 30.53
CA LEU A 7 -9.56 -20.49 30.47
C LEU A 7 -8.93 -20.73 29.09
N CYS A 8 -9.16 -21.91 28.47
CA CYS A 8 -8.68 -22.21 27.14
C CYS A 8 -9.30 -21.29 26.07
N ILE A 9 -10.60 -20.94 26.15
CA ILE A 9 -11.28 -20.03 25.25
C ILE A 9 -10.71 -18.62 25.39
N MET A 10 -10.44 -18.13 26.61
CA MET A 10 -9.81 -16.80 26.82
C MET A 10 -8.38 -16.75 26.24
N LEU A 11 -7.58 -17.82 26.36
CA LEU A 11 -6.24 -17.85 25.75
C LEU A 11 -6.28 -17.83 24.22
N MET A 12 -7.27 -18.47 23.58
CA MET A 12 -7.41 -18.46 22.11
C MET A 12 -7.80 -17.08 21.57
N ILE A 13 -8.65 -16.35 22.29
CA ILE A 13 -9.08 -14.98 21.88
C ILE A 13 -7.90 -14.00 21.99
N ALA A 14 -7.07 -14.10 23.01
CA ALA A 14 -5.90 -13.25 23.18
C ALA A 14 -4.88 -13.42 22.05
N ASN A 15 -4.62 -14.65 21.58
CA ASN A 15 -3.70 -14.93 20.49
C ASN A 15 -4.19 -14.41 19.13
N ALA A 16 -5.50 -14.42 18.87
CA ALA A 16 -6.07 -13.90 17.63
C ALA A 16 -5.89 -12.38 17.52
N GLY A 17 -6.06 -11.63 18.59
CA GLY A 17 -5.87 -10.18 18.62
C GLY A 17 -4.42 -9.75 18.35
N PHE A 18 -3.44 -10.44 18.94
CA PHE A 18 -2.02 -10.19 18.71
C PHE A 18 -1.58 -10.51 17.29
N SER A 19 -2.11 -11.57 16.68
CA SER A 19 -1.83 -11.94 15.29
C SER A 19 -2.33 -10.88 14.31
N GLN A 20 -3.53 -10.37 14.50
CA GLN A 20 -4.13 -9.35 13.62
C GLN A 20 -3.41 -8.01 13.72
N SER A 21 -3.02 -7.56 14.92
CA SER A 21 -2.27 -6.31 15.10
C SER A 21 -0.90 -6.37 14.42
N LYS A 22 -0.22 -7.51 14.47
CA LYS A 22 1.07 -7.75 13.81
C LYS A 22 0.93 -7.70 12.27
N GLU A 23 -0.12 -8.28 11.71
CA GLU A 23 -0.37 -8.22 10.26
C GLU A 23 -0.73 -6.81 9.80
N ILE A 24 -1.51 -6.04 10.56
CA ILE A 24 -1.79 -4.62 10.29
C ILE A 24 -0.48 -3.82 10.23
N ALA A 25 0.44 -4.04 11.18
CA ALA A 25 1.75 -3.38 11.19
C ALA A 25 2.59 -3.77 9.95
N ARG A 26 2.52 -5.02 9.49
CA ARG A 26 3.20 -5.46 8.25
C ARG A 26 2.63 -4.78 7.00
N VAL A 27 1.31 -4.64 6.90
CA VAL A 27 0.67 -3.92 5.80
C VAL A 27 1.05 -2.44 5.84
N ALA A 28 1.04 -1.81 7.01
CA ALA A 28 1.51 -0.43 7.17
C ALA A 28 2.97 -0.26 6.73
N GLY A 29 3.83 -1.22 7.08
CA GLY A 29 5.22 -1.27 6.60
C GLY A 29 5.33 -1.44 5.08
N ALA A 30 4.43 -2.19 4.44
CA ALA A 30 4.39 -2.33 2.99
C ALA A 30 3.95 -1.02 2.30
N VAL A 31 2.99 -0.29 2.88
CA VAL A 31 2.60 1.06 2.41
C VAL A 31 3.78 2.02 2.49
N GLU A 32 4.53 2.00 3.60
CA GLU A 32 5.70 2.86 3.77
C GLU A 32 6.82 2.50 2.76
N LYS A 33 7.08 1.23 2.52
CA LYS A 33 8.02 0.77 1.49
C LYS A 33 7.60 1.23 0.09
N LEU A 34 6.32 1.12 -0.25
CA LEU A 34 5.78 1.63 -1.52
C LEU A 34 6.03 3.13 -1.65
N LYS A 35 5.72 3.91 -0.62
CA LYS A 35 5.97 5.35 -0.59
C LYS A 35 7.45 5.68 -0.82
N LEU A 36 8.34 5.02 -0.11
CA LEU A 36 9.79 5.25 -0.23
C LEU A 36 10.31 4.84 -1.61
N ALA A 37 9.87 3.71 -2.16
CA ALA A 37 10.23 3.27 -3.50
C ALA A 37 9.75 4.25 -4.59
N MET A 38 8.56 4.85 -4.42
CA MET A 38 8.06 5.88 -5.34
C MET A 38 8.86 7.17 -5.28
N ILE A 39 9.41 7.53 -4.12
CA ILE A 39 10.29 8.72 -3.96
C ILE A 39 11.70 8.42 -4.46
N SER A 40 12.26 7.24 -4.15
CA SER A 40 13.63 6.88 -4.54
C SER A 40 13.77 6.63 -6.05
N GLY A 41 12.70 6.17 -6.72
CA GLY A 41 12.73 5.77 -8.11
C GLY A 41 13.57 4.52 -8.40
N VAL A 42 14.04 3.81 -7.35
CA VAL A 42 14.86 2.59 -7.51
C VAL A 42 14.01 1.46 -8.07
N ARG A 43 14.37 1.00 -9.26
CA ARG A 43 13.61 0.00 -10.03
C ARG A 43 13.36 -1.29 -9.23
N GLU A 44 14.39 -1.82 -8.60
CA GLU A 44 14.34 -3.08 -7.85
C GLU A 44 13.37 -2.99 -6.65
N GLU A 45 13.31 -1.83 -5.99
CA GLU A 45 12.39 -1.58 -4.88
C GLU A 45 10.93 -1.50 -5.36
N LEU A 46 10.72 -0.84 -6.50
CA LEU A 46 9.41 -0.76 -7.15
C LEU A 46 8.92 -2.13 -7.60
N GLU A 47 9.77 -2.90 -8.29
CA GLU A 47 9.45 -4.26 -8.75
C GLU A 47 9.14 -5.20 -7.58
N PHE A 48 9.85 -5.06 -6.46
CA PHE A 48 9.65 -5.89 -5.27
C PHE A 48 8.31 -5.63 -4.60
N ILE A 49 7.90 -4.35 -4.46
CA ILE A 49 6.73 -4.00 -3.65
C ILE A 49 5.40 -4.21 -4.38
N VAL A 50 5.39 -4.37 -5.70
CA VAL A 50 4.18 -4.59 -6.49
C VAL A 50 4.03 -6.06 -6.93
N ASP A 51 2.78 -6.51 -7.08
CA ASP A 51 2.45 -7.83 -7.64
C ASP A 51 2.59 -7.82 -9.17
N ASP A 52 2.88 -8.96 -9.79
CA ASP A 52 3.00 -9.07 -11.25
C ASP A 52 1.69 -8.77 -11.97
N SER A 53 0.56 -8.94 -11.29
CA SER A 53 -0.79 -8.62 -11.79
C SER A 53 -1.24 -7.22 -11.37
N LEU A 54 -0.34 -6.28 -11.10
CA LEU A 54 -0.67 -4.92 -10.67
C LEU A 54 -1.68 -4.25 -11.60
N SER A 55 -2.71 -3.63 -11.00
CA SER A 55 -3.63 -2.70 -11.64
C SER A 55 -3.56 -1.34 -10.94
N TYR A 56 -2.82 -0.40 -11.50
CA TYR A 56 -2.55 0.91 -10.89
C TYR A 56 -3.39 2.00 -11.54
N GLY A 57 -4.53 2.32 -10.91
CA GLY A 57 -5.50 3.32 -11.39
C GLY A 57 -5.12 4.74 -10.98
N HIS A 58 -5.09 5.64 -11.96
CA HIS A 58 -4.87 7.07 -11.78
C HIS A 58 -6.18 7.84 -11.59
N SER A 59 -6.10 9.03 -11.01
CA SER A 59 -7.26 9.91 -10.79
C SER A 59 -7.89 10.45 -12.07
N GLY A 60 -7.18 10.37 -13.20
CA GLY A 60 -7.66 10.71 -14.52
C GLY A 60 -8.25 9.55 -15.31
N GLY A 61 -8.34 8.35 -14.71
CA GLY A 61 -8.93 7.15 -15.31
C GLY A 61 -7.94 6.21 -16.02
N ALA A 62 -6.70 6.62 -16.26
CA ALA A 62 -5.68 5.73 -16.81
C ALA A 62 -5.35 4.60 -15.84
N VAL A 63 -5.09 3.40 -16.36
CA VAL A 63 -4.68 2.23 -15.59
C VAL A 63 -3.38 1.69 -16.17
N GLU A 64 -2.43 1.39 -15.30
CA GLU A 64 -1.11 0.87 -15.63
C GLU A 64 -0.90 -0.52 -15.03
N GLY A 65 -0.19 -1.36 -15.73
CA GLY A 65 0.37 -2.60 -15.20
C GLY A 65 1.73 -2.37 -14.52
N LYS A 66 2.31 -3.44 -13.97
CA LYS A 66 3.61 -3.41 -13.27
C LYS A 66 4.71 -2.77 -14.11
N SER A 67 4.88 -3.21 -15.36
CA SER A 67 5.96 -2.72 -16.23
C SER A 67 5.87 -1.21 -16.48
N GLU A 68 4.68 -0.70 -16.78
CA GLU A 68 4.47 0.74 -17.02
C GLU A 68 4.67 1.57 -15.76
N PHE A 69 4.13 1.11 -14.62
CA PHE A 69 4.28 1.76 -13.32
C PHE A 69 5.76 1.89 -12.95
N VAL A 70 6.52 0.80 -13.01
CA VAL A 70 7.95 0.78 -12.68
C VAL A 70 8.73 1.69 -13.64
N GLU A 71 8.50 1.56 -14.95
CA GLU A 71 9.21 2.34 -15.96
C GLU A 71 8.96 3.84 -15.81
N LYS A 72 7.73 4.27 -15.58
CA LYS A 72 7.41 5.70 -15.43
C LYS A 72 8.09 6.34 -14.24
N ILE A 73 8.19 5.64 -13.12
CA ILE A 73 8.84 6.17 -11.92
C ILE A 73 10.36 6.08 -12.06
N ALA A 74 10.90 4.94 -12.44
CA ALA A 74 12.34 4.73 -12.55
C ALA A 74 13.00 5.61 -13.62
N SER A 75 12.26 6.02 -14.66
CA SER A 75 12.76 6.95 -15.69
C SER A 75 12.58 8.44 -15.34
N GLY A 76 11.93 8.78 -14.22
CA GLY A 76 11.60 10.16 -13.86
C GLY A 76 10.47 10.80 -14.68
N LYS A 77 9.75 10.02 -15.51
CA LYS A 77 8.53 10.51 -16.16
C LYS A 77 7.44 10.85 -15.16
N SER A 78 7.37 10.07 -14.06
CA SER A 78 6.62 10.34 -12.85
C SER A 78 7.62 10.41 -11.71
N ASP A 79 7.86 11.60 -11.18
CA ASP A 79 8.92 11.87 -10.22
C ASP A 79 8.32 12.48 -8.94
N PHE A 80 8.20 11.66 -7.89
CA PHE A 80 7.71 12.09 -6.58
C PHE A 80 8.88 12.63 -5.75
N VAL A 81 8.85 13.93 -5.46
CA VAL A 81 9.84 14.58 -4.59
C VAL A 81 9.52 14.36 -3.12
N THR A 82 8.24 14.50 -2.75
CA THR A 82 7.74 14.21 -1.40
C THR A 82 6.40 13.51 -1.45
N ILE A 83 6.15 12.62 -0.50
CA ILE A 83 4.83 12.01 -0.28
C ILE A 83 4.52 12.04 1.22
N SER A 84 3.37 12.61 1.57
CA SER A 84 2.78 12.56 2.91
C SER A 84 1.48 11.78 2.87
N LEU A 85 1.30 10.83 3.79
CA LEU A 85 0.10 10.01 3.93
C LEU A 85 -0.58 10.31 5.26
N THR A 86 -1.89 10.60 5.23
CA THR A 86 -2.69 10.87 6.43
C THR A 86 -3.98 10.06 6.42
N ASP A 87 -4.65 9.96 7.56
CA ASP A 87 -5.94 9.28 7.74
C ASP A 87 -5.93 7.81 7.26
N GLN A 88 -4.79 7.13 7.46
CA GLN A 88 -4.63 5.76 7.02
C GLN A 88 -5.53 4.79 7.81
N LYS A 89 -6.30 4.00 7.07
CA LYS A 89 -7.14 2.90 7.59
C LYS A 89 -6.76 1.62 6.87
N ILE A 90 -6.55 0.56 7.64
CA ILE A 90 -6.17 -0.77 7.14
C ILE A 90 -7.20 -1.78 7.62
N SER A 91 -7.71 -2.60 6.70
CA SER A 91 -8.52 -3.78 7.01
C SER A 91 -7.94 -4.99 6.30
N ILE A 92 -7.94 -6.15 6.98
CA ILE A 92 -7.38 -7.41 6.46
C ILE A 92 -8.45 -8.49 6.49
N THR A 93 -8.58 -9.20 5.39
CA THR A 93 -9.44 -10.39 5.25
C THR A 93 -8.64 -11.49 4.56
N GLY A 94 -8.26 -12.53 5.31
CA GLY A 94 -7.41 -13.60 4.81
C GLY A 94 -6.06 -13.06 4.30
N ASN A 95 -5.79 -13.28 3.03
CA ASN A 95 -4.56 -12.85 2.36
C ASN A 95 -4.70 -11.54 1.58
N VAL A 96 -5.75 -10.75 1.84
CA VAL A 96 -6.01 -9.47 1.19
C VAL A 96 -6.11 -8.37 2.24
N ALA A 97 -5.43 -7.26 2.00
CA ALA A 97 -5.54 -6.05 2.79
C ALA A 97 -6.04 -4.89 1.93
N VAL A 98 -7.02 -4.17 2.47
CA VAL A 98 -7.54 -2.93 1.89
C VAL A 98 -7.02 -1.77 2.73
N VAL A 99 -6.37 -0.82 2.07
CA VAL A 99 -5.84 0.40 2.71
C VAL A 99 -6.48 1.63 2.07
N ARG A 100 -6.90 2.58 2.90
CA ARG A 100 -7.35 3.89 2.45
C ARG A 100 -6.58 4.97 3.18
N HIS A 101 -6.16 6.00 2.45
CA HIS A 101 -5.51 7.18 3.04
C HIS A 101 -5.69 8.41 2.14
N LEU A 102 -5.35 9.57 2.67
CA LEU A 102 -5.11 10.77 1.90
C LEU A 102 -3.63 10.82 1.52
N LEU A 103 -3.35 11.21 0.29
CA LEU A 103 -1.99 11.41 -0.22
C LEU A 103 -1.83 12.87 -0.63
N PHE A 104 -0.81 13.51 -0.11
CA PHE A 104 -0.32 14.81 -0.51
C PHE A 104 1.11 14.64 -1.00
N ALA A 105 1.41 15.09 -2.21
CA ALA A 105 2.74 14.93 -2.78
C ALA A 105 3.15 16.18 -3.57
N THR A 106 4.44 16.44 -3.59
CA THR A 106 5.08 17.27 -4.60
C THR A 106 5.77 16.38 -5.60
N ASN A 107 5.69 16.71 -6.87
CA ASN A 107 6.30 15.97 -7.97
C ASN A 107 7.05 16.91 -8.90
N ASN A 108 7.91 16.32 -9.73
CA ASN A 108 8.69 17.02 -10.75
C ASN A 108 8.64 16.25 -12.09
N ASP A 109 7.43 15.87 -12.50
CA ASP A 109 7.18 15.01 -13.65
C ASP A 109 7.76 15.59 -14.94
N ASN A 110 8.70 14.89 -15.58
CA ASN A 110 9.46 15.38 -16.74
C ASN A 110 10.10 16.76 -16.50
N GLY A 111 10.56 17.05 -15.28
CA GLY A 111 11.15 18.32 -14.90
C GLY A 111 10.15 19.47 -14.69
N LYS A 112 8.86 19.17 -14.57
CA LYS A 112 7.80 20.14 -14.29
C LYS A 112 7.29 19.98 -12.86
N PRO A 113 7.57 20.94 -11.95
CA PRO A 113 7.07 20.90 -10.59
C PRO A 113 5.53 20.91 -10.53
N GLY A 114 4.97 20.12 -9.61
CA GLY A 114 3.54 20.04 -9.38
C GLY A 114 3.19 19.57 -7.98
N GLU A 115 1.90 19.64 -7.66
CA GLU A 115 1.33 19.12 -6.43
C GLU A 115 0.17 18.17 -6.73
N VAL A 116 0.04 17.12 -5.94
CA VAL A 116 -1.08 16.19 -6.00
C VAL A 116 -1.73 16.03 -4.63
N LYS A 117 -3.07 16.00 -4.63
CA LYS A 117 -3.91 15.79 -3.45
C LYS A 117 -4.97 14.75 -3.81
N LEU A 118 -4.87 13.57 -3.22
CA LEU A 118 -5.65 12.40 -3.64
C LEU A 118 -6.26 11.66 -2.44
N LYS A 119 -7.43 11.08 -2.67
CA LYS A 119 -7.94 9.94 -1.88
C LYS A 119 -7.49 8.67 -2.57
N ILE A 120 -6.88 7.78 -1.81
CA ILE A 120 -6.29 6.54 -2.33
C ILE A 120 -6.98 5.32 -1.73
N LEU A 121 -7.25 4.35 -2.59
CA LEU A 121 -7.52 2.98 -2.24
C LEU A 121 -6.36 2.12 -2.72
N LEU A 122 -5.76 1.33 -1.82
CA LEU A 122 -4.80 0.28 -2.15
C LEU A 122 -5.38 -1.08 -1.77
N VAL A 123 -5.08 -2.08 -2.59
CA VAL A 123 -5.33 -3.48 -2.29
C VAL A 123 -3.98 -4.19 -2.30
N PHE A 124 -3.59 -4.76 -1.17
CA PHE A 124 -2.41 -5.60 -1.05
C PHE A 124 -2.81 -7.07 -1.00
N LYS A 125 -1.98 -7.91 -1.59
CA LYS A 125 -2.06 -9.38 -1.55
C LYS A 125 -0.86 -9.92 -0.78
N LYS A 126 -1.10 -10.88 0.10
CA LYS A 126 -0.04 -11.56 0.83
C LYS A 126 0.60 -12.64 -0.05
N VAL A 127 1.91 -12.56 -0.23
CA VAL A 127 2.72 -13.52 -0.99
C VAL A 127 3.84 -14.00 -0.07
N GLY A 128 3.71 -15.23 0.45
CA GLY A 128 4.59 -15.74 1.49
C GLY A 128 4.49 -14.88 2.76
N LYS A 129 5.58 -14.26 3.14
CA LYS A 129 5.67 -13.34 4.30
C LYS A 129 5.46 -11.86 3.94
N ASP A 130 5.43 -11.53 2.64
CA ASP A 130 5.40 -10.15 2.16
C ASP A 130 4.00 -9.75 1.70
N TRP A 131 3.70 -8.45 1.80
CA TRP A 131 2.51 -7.84 1.24
C TRP A 131 2.90 -7.06 -0.02
N LYS A 132 2.31 -7.41 -1.17
CA LYS A 132 2.56 -6.79 -2.46
C LYS A 132 1.33 -6.02 -2.95
N LEU A 133 1.55 -4.85 -3.52
CA LEU A 133 0.46 -4.04 -4.08
C LEU A 133 -0.12 -4.75 -5.31
N LEU A 134 -1.40 -5.11 -5.24
CA LEU A 134 -2.16 -5.74 -6.32
C LEU A 134 -2.98 -4.72 -7.11
N ALA A 135 -3.59 -3.76 -6.41
CA ALA A 135 -4.39 -2.74 -7.07
C ALA A 135 -4.32 -1.39 -6.35
N ARG A 136 -4.46 -0.31 -7.11
CA ARG A 136 -4.64 1.05 -6.62
C ARG A 136 -5.73 1.75 -7.41
N GLN A 137 -6.47 2.61 -6.73
CA GLN A 137 -7.31 3.61 -7.37
C GLN A 137 -7.15 4.95 -6.66
N ALA A 138 -6.90 5.99 -7.44
CA ALA A 138 -6.86 7.37 -6.95
C ALA A 138 -8.10 8.14 -7.37
N VAL A 139 -8.50 9.10 -6.52
CA VAL A 139 -9.53 10.11 -6.81
C VAL A 139 -8.98 11.45 -6.36
N LYS A 140 -9.16 12.50 -7.16
CA LYS A 140 -8.75 13.87 -6.77
C LYS A 140 -9.56 14.32 -5.55
N LEU A 141 -8.88 15.01 -4.62
CA LEU A 141 -9.56 15.80 -3.60
C LEU A 141 -10.10 17.06 -4.28
N THR A 142 -11.40 17.24 -4.20
CA THR A 142 -12.09 18.47 -4.59
C THR A 142 -12.12 19.44 -3.41
#